data_f062eb1d271774ec2412ad00479407a9
#
_entry.id   f062eb1d271774ec2412ad00479407a9
#
_cell.length_a   1.000
_cell.length_b   1.000
_cell.length_c   1.000
_cell.angle_alpha   90.00
_cell.angle_beta   90.00
_cell.angle_gamma   90.00
#
_symmetry.space_group_name_H-M   'P 1'
#
loop_
_entity.id
_entity.type
_entity.pdbx_description
1 polymer ?
#
loop_
_entity_poly.entity_id
_entity_poly.type
_entity_poly.pdbx_seq_one_letter_code
_entity_poly.pdbx_strand_id
1 'polypeptide(L)'
;MKIKNFVFLVVLFVFIGIFSVNSLAESTTVEISFKVGDSVLKINGEDVKVEKPYVENGTTLVPVAVIARAFGADVKWNAAERSVNISYGETEIKLIIDKKTVYVNGTSSELLKAPTIKNNVTMVPLRFISENFGADVTYDNKTKEIFVSKVIAGDKSIKDFSLILKKTTKSKIGDSYYKWSMNLPKELRIADRSFDGTYTAFKSLDESYAITVGIFPKEDDTLDTLMASVREDLGSSLTLVSQGKKVKNGQEYSKTVYKGEGVIDVRYFIKGERIYKLILYAEDYNKYNSSTIYTDLLDSFTTDFAQNSSIEDLSDVSKNGYRKYEDKNLKFSMDVSPEWFKVDNESTPNVVAFYNSPGSTKEYYDSLHIDMYSVEKGITAKDLVYRMVKEMQDEINPDYYKIFKQEDGELNGVKCSKLYYMQKVNGMDIYSCDIFIVGKNYKYNIYYHIASDTYNDKKKLEEIENALNSFKFTEPDATKIGELMDPNYYDDMDSTVKRQSKKYKWSVNLPTSWVADARGNNEDQVLYSSGLKVFTLVVKEGIAIEDFISISDEDIAKNLKLGTLKESKKEVLNEKETEVYKYVSTEIIRKEKFYVENYVLSKNDYLYIVTLSIPEANLSEKNKYLLDDIWKSMKFE
;
A
#
# COMPACT_ATOMS: atom_id res chain seq x y z
N MET A 1 -43.11 -5.32 4.34
CA MET A 1 -42.11 -5.17 3.27
C MET A 1 -40.86 -4.40 3.70
N LYS A 2 -40.95 -3.45 4.63
CA LYS A 2 -39.79 -2.65 5.10
C LYS A 2 -38.89 -3.37 6.12
N ILE A 3 -39.38 -4.28 6.93
CA ILE A 3 -38.63 -4.97 7.99
C ILE A 3 -37.76 -6.10 7.42
N LYS A 4 -38.24 -6.87 6.42
CA LYS A 4 -37.48 -7.99 5.81
C LYS A 4 -36.17 -7.53 5.13
N ASN A 5 -36.21 -6.37 4.48
CA ASN A 5 -34.99 -5.81 3.87
C ASN A 5 -34.02 -5.25 4.91
N PHE A 6 -34.48 -5.01 6.15
CA PHE A 6 -33.70 -4.39 7.18
C PHE A 6 -32.81 -5.40 7.95
N VAL A 7 -33.32 -6.59 8.28
CA VAL A 7 -32.53 -7.64 8.96
C VAL A 7 -31.37 -8.11 8.06
N PHE A 8 -31.65 -8.27 6.76
CA PHE A 8 -30.61 -8.56 5.77
C PHE A 8 -29.59 -7.40 5.65
N LEU A 9 -30.06 -6.16 5.80
CA LEU A 9 -29.20 -4.96 5.72
C LEU A 9 -28.29 -4.81 6.94
N VAL A 10 -28.75 -5.16 8.15
CA VAL A 10 -27.92 -5.06 9.37
C VAL A 10 -26.77 -6.06 9.33
N VAL A 11 -27.00 -7.27 8.87
CA VAL A 11 -25.96 -8.29 8.68
C VAL A 11 -25.03 -7.90 7.51
N LEU A 12 -25.56 -7.27 6.44
CA LEU A 12 -24.80 -6.88 5.26
C LEU A 12 -24.02 -5.56 5.46
N PHE A 13 -24.57 -4.59 6.22
CA PHE A 13 -23.94 -3.27 6.40
C PHE A 13 -22.69 -3.30 7.28
N VAL A 14 -22.56 -4.25 8.19
CA VAL A 14 -21.31 -4.46 8.96
C VAL A 14 -20.12 -4.71 8.03
N PHE A 15 -20.39 -5.20 6.80
CA PHE A 15 -19.35 -5.67 5.89
C PHE A 15 -19.03 -4.76 4.70
N ILE A 16 -19.89 -3.79 4.36
CA ILE A 16 -19.59 -2.88 3.23
C ILE A 16 -18.57 -1.78 3.63
N GLY A 17 -18.42 -1.52 4.94
CA GLY A 17 -17.52 -0.48 5.46
C GLY A 17 -16.05 -0.89 5.60
N ILE A 18 -15.72 -2.18 5.58
CA ILE A 18 -14.37 -2.65 5.99
C ILE A 18 -13.44 -2.94 4.81
N PHE A 19 -13.95 -3.00 3.56
CA PHE A 19 -13.12 -3.43 2.43
C PHE A 19 -12.97 -2.36 1.34
N SER A 20 -12.03 -1.46 1.57
CA SER A 20 -11.31 -0.76 0.52
C SER A 20 -9.80 -1.05 0.68
N VAL A 21 -9.43 -2.31 0.60
CA VAL A 21 -8.04 -2.68 0.34
C VAL A 21 -8.06 -3.47 -0.96
N ASN A 22 -8.13 -2.75 -2.06
CA ASN A 22 -7.67 -3.27 -3.33
C ASN A 22 -6.22 -2.86 -3.46
N SER A 23 -5.35 -3.77 -3.13
CA SER A 23 -3.98 -3.70 -3.55
C SER A 23 -3.88 -4.24 -4.98
N LEU A 24 -4.02 -3.35 -5.92
CA LEU A 24 -3.27 -3.39 -7.16
C LEU A 24 -2.43 -2.13 -7.07
N ALA A 25 -1.16 -2.19 -7.42
CA ALA A 25 -0.28 -1.04 -7.46
C ALA A 25 -0.76 -0.06 -8.53
N GLU A 26 -1.84 0.66 -8.22
CA GLU A 26 -2.21 1.87 -8.88
C GLU A 26 -1.32 2.98 -8.31
N SER A 27 -0.74 3.77 -9.18
CA SER A 27 -0.16 5.05 -8.82
C SER A 27 -1.17 5.80 -7.94
N THR A 28 -0.86 5.94 -6.66
CA THR A 28 -1.77 6.61 -5.72
C THR A 28 -1.64 8.10 -5.98
N THR A 29 -2.68 8.70 -6.55
CA THR A 29 -2.75 10.16 -6.66
C THR A 29 -3.19 10.71 -5.30
N VAL A 30 -2.37 11.54 -4.68
CA VAL A 30 -2.82 12.35 -3.54
C VAL A 30 -3.50 13.58 -4.10
N GLU A 31 -4.77 13.75 -3.78
CA GLU A 31 -5.57 14.90 -4.17
C GLU A 31 -5.92 15.74 -2.95
N ILE A 32 -5.63 17.04 -3.03
CA ILE A 32 -6.05 18.02 -2.02
C ILE A 32 -6.94 19.04 -2.70
N SER A 33 -8.14 19.24 -2.19
CA SER A 33 -9.01 20.29 -2.68
C SER A 33 -9.52 21.19 -1.56
N PHE A 34 -9.64 22.49 -1.86
CA PHE A 34 -10.15 23.48 -0.90
C PHE A 34 -10.54 24.80 -1.58
N LYS A 35 -11.35 25.58 -0.86
CA LYS A 35 -11.62 26.98 -1.20
C LYS A 35 -10.87 27.91 -0.26
N VAL A 36 -10.40 29.02 -0.79
CA VAL A 36 -9.78 30.06 0.02
C VAL A 36 -10.80 30.59 1.06
N GLY A 37 -10.41 30.61 2.31
CA GLY A 37 -11.26 31.06 3.42
C GLY A 37 -12.00 29.94 4.15
N ASP A 38 -12.03 28.71 3.62
CA ASP A 38 -12.63 27.58 4.30
C ASP A 38 -11.68 27.01 5.36
N SER A 39 -12.25 26.53 6.47
CA SER A 39 -11.51 25.87 7.56
C SER A 39 -11.39 24.35 7.39
N VAL A 40 -11.73 23.85 6.20
CA VAL A 40 -11.68 22.45 5.83
C VAL A 40 -10.98 22.32 4.49
N LEU A 41 -10.00 21.42 4.42
CA LEU A 41 -9.44 20.87 3.18
C LEU A 41 -10.00 19.47 2.98
N LYS A 42 -10.14 19.04 1.74
CA LYS A 42 -10.33 17.61 1.42
C LYS A 42 -8.99 17.01 1.02
N ILE A 43 -8.59 15.93 1.64
CA ILE A 43 -7.43 15.12 1.27
C ILE A 43 -7.94 13.74 0.87
N ASN A 44 -7.78 13.38 -0.39
CA ASN A 44 -8.34 12.13 -0.97
C ASN A 44 -9.86 11.97 -0.69
N GLY A 45 -10.58 13.10 -0.73
CA GLY A 45 -12.01 13.14 -0.46
C GLY A 45 -12.41 13.27 1.02
N GLU A 46 -11.47 13.13 1.97
CA GLU A 46 -11.74 13.23 3.41
C GLU A 46 -11.57 14.66 3.93
N ASP A 47 -12.48 15.10 4.80
CA ASP A 47 -12.49 16.43 5.39
C ASP A 47 -11.46 16.57 6.51
N VAL A 48 -10.49 17.48 6.35
CA VAL A 48 -9.46 17.80 7.34
C VAL A 48 -9.61 19.24 7.81
N LYS A 49 -9.83 19.43 9.12
CA LYS A 49 -9.89 20.79 9.72
C LYS A 49 -8.52 21.44 9.73
N VAL A 50 -8.45 22.69 9.27
CA VAL A 50 -7.20 23.44 9.14
C VAL A 50 -7.39 24.92 9.51
N GLU A 51 -6.26 25.63 9.72
CA GLU A 51 -6.28 27.10 9.67
C GLU A 51 -6.62 27.54 8.23
N LYS A 52 -7.52 28.53 8.11
CA LYS A 52 -8.09 28.96 6.83
C LYS A 52 -7.00 29.44 5.87
N PRO A 53 -6.88 28.82 4.69
CA PRO A 53 -6.11 29.39 3.58
C PRO A 53 -6.61 30.79 3.22
N TYR A 54 -5.70 31.69 2.90
CA TYR A 54 -6.07 33.05 2.52
C TYR A 54 -5.15 33.60 1.42
N VAL A 55 -5.63 34.63 0.71
CA VAL A 55 -4.84 35.32 -0.31
C VAL A 55 -4.30 36.62 0.25
N GLU A 56 -3.01 36.85 0.09
CA GLU A 56 -2.36 38.10 0.43
C GLU A 56 -1.45 38.56 -0.72
N ASN A 57 -1.69 39.76 -1.27
CA ASN A 57 -0.96 40.31 -2.42
C ASN A 57 -0.90 39.34 -3.63
N GLY A 58 -2.00 38.65 -3.93
CA GLY A 58 -2.10 37.71 -5.04
C GLY A 58 -1.47 36.33 -4.78
N THR A 59 -0.95 36.10 -3.58
CA THR A 59 -0.35 34.81 -3.19
C THR A 59 -1.27 34.06 -2.24
N THR A 60 -1.63 32.83 -2.58
CA THR A 60 -2.38 31.93 -1.68
C THR A 60 -1.45 31.32 -0.65
N LEU A 61 -1.77 31.57 0.63
CA LEU A 61 -1.07 31.05 1.78
C LEU A 61 -1.86 29.91 2.40
N VAL A 62 -1.19 28.78 2.68
CA VAL A 62 -1.78 27.52 3.18
C VAL A 62 -1.03 26.99 4.40
N PRO A 63 -1.69 26.19 5.26
CA PRO A 63 -1.03 25.54 6.41
C PRO A 63 -0.02 24.50 5.93
N VAL A 64 1.28 24.82 6.04
CA VAL A 64 2.37 24.03 5.46
C VAL A 64 2.40 22.58 5.95
N ALA A 65 2.20 22.38 7.26
CA ALA A 65 2.35 21.04 7.85
C ALA A 65 1.32 20.04 7.33
N VAL A 66 0.08 20.49 7.09
CA VAL A 66 -0.99 19.61 6.57
C VAL A 66 -0.73 19.24 5.13
N ILE A 67 -0.40 20.25 4.28
CA ILE A 67 -0.11 20.02 2.86
C ILE A 67 1.14 19.15 2.69
N ALA A 68 2.23 19.46 3.39
CA ALA A 68 3.48 18.71 3.27
C ALA A 68 3.33 17.24 3.74
N ARG A 69 2.67 17.02 4.87
CA ARG A 69 2.42 15.66 5.37
C ARG A 69 1.47 14.85 4.49
N ALA A 70 0.51 15.49 3.83
CA ALA A 70 -0.35 14.80 2.88
C ALA A 70 0.45 14.23 1.70
N PHE A 71 1.59 14.82 1.37
CA PHE A 71 2.54 14.32 0.37
C PHE A 71 3.64 13.43 0.94
N GLY A 72 3.59 13.08 2.24
CA GLY A 72 4.56 12.20 2.88
C GLY A 72 5.83 12.91 3.39
N ALA A 73 5.84 14.24 3.50
CA ALA A 73 6.98 14.98 4.01
C ALA A 73 7.02 15.02 5.55
N ASP A 74 8.20 14.92 6.14
CA ASP A 74 8.43 15.22 7.55
C ASP A 74 8.53 16.73 7.76
N VAL A 75 7.86 17.25 8.81
CA VAL A 75 7.80 18.69 9.10
C VAL A 75 8.17 18.94 10.55
N LYS A 76 9.30 19.63 10.77
CA LYS A 76 9.85 19.93 12.09
C LYS A 76 9.92 21.44 12.34
N TRP A 77 9.45 21.87 13.50
CA TRP A 77 9.59 23.24 13.97
C TRP A 77 10.89 23.44 14.76
N ASN A 78 11.67 24.44 14.39
CA ASN A 78 12.84 24.88 15.15
C ASN A 78 12.53 26.23 15.84
N ALA A 79 12.29 26.17 17.14
CA ALA A 79 11.91 27.36 17.92
C ALA A 79 13.05 28.39 18.05
N ALA A 80 14.31 27.94 18.12
CA ALA A 80 15.47 28.83 18.28
C ALA A 80 15.70 29.71 17.05
N GLU A 81 15.46 29.17 15.87
CA GLU A 81 15.64 29.88 14.60
C GLU A 81 14.33 30.45 14.04
N ARG A 82 13.20 30.16 14.68
CA ARG A 82 11.86 30.45 14.16
C ARG A 82 11.71 29.93 12.72
N SER A 83 12.06 28.67 12.50
CA SER A 83 12.04 28.06 11.18
C SER A 83 11.26 26.76 11.14
N VAL A 84 10.74 26.42 9.97
CA VAL A 84 10.18 25.10 9.65
C VAL A 84 11.15 24.40 8.72
N ASN A 85 11.58 23.21 9.11
CA ASN A 85 12.37 22.32 8.28
C ASN A 85 11.43 21.24 7.75
N ILE A 86 11.48 21.00 6.44
CA ILE A 86 10.64 20.02 5.75
C ILE A 86 11.56 19.10 4.99
N SER A 87 11.44 17.80 5.24
CA SER A 87 12.24 16.75 4.56
C SER A 87 11.28 15.91 3.71
N TYR A 88 11.56 15.81 2.41
CA TYR A 88 10.78 15.03 1.47
C TYR A 88 11.70 14.34 0.45
N GLY A 89 11.89 13.03 0.57
CA GLY A 89 12.90 12.31 -0.19
C GLY A 89 14.27 12.92 0.02
N GLU A 90 14.95 13.33 -1.07
CA GLU A 90 16.23 14.04 -1.01
C GLU A 90 16.08 15.57 -0.90
N THR A 91 14.86 16.08 -0.82
CA THR A 91 14.60 17.52 -0.77
C THR A 91 14.49 18.00 0.67
N GLU A 92 15.41 18.86 1.07
CA GLU A 92 15.41 19.55 2.36
C GLU A 92 15.02 21.01 2.16
N ILE A 93 13.92 21.45 2.78
CA ILE A 93 13.44 22.83 2.70
C ILE A 93 13.51 23.46 4.09
N LYS A 94 14.16 24.61 4.21
CA LYS A 94 14.17 25.42 5.42
C LYS A 94 13.48 26.76 5.17
N LEU A 95 12.36 26.98 5.83
CA LEU A 95 11.56 28.20 5.78
C LEU A 95 11.75 28.98 7.08
N ILE A 96 12.14 30.25 6.99
CA ILE A 96 12.32 31.11 8.15
C ILE A 96 11.12 32.06 8.26
N ILE A 97 10.47 32.10 9.41
CA ILE A 97 9.30 32.96 9.60
C ILE A 97 9.66 34.44 9.39
N ASP A 98 8.77 35.16 8.71
CA ASP A 98 8.88 36.58 8.39
C ASP A 98 10.05 36.94 7.43
N LYS A 99 10.72 35.91 6.83
CA LYS A 99 11.76 36.11 5.82
C LYS A 99 11.34 35.50 4.48
N LYS A 100 11.60 36.23 3.39
CA LYS A 100 11.37 35.70 2.04
C LYS A 100 12.40 34.68 1.62
N THR A 101 13.61 34.76 2.18
CA THR A 101 14.69 33.81 1.88
C THR A 101 14.31 32.42 2.37
N VAL A 102 14.36 31.45 1.47
CA VAL A 102 14.17 30.03 1.73
C VAL A 102 15.39 29.25 1.26
N TYR A 103 15.67 28.13 1.90
CA TYR A 103 16.76 27.25 1.49
C TYR A 103 16.16 25.92 1.01
N VAL A 104 16.55 25.49 -0.18
CA VAL A 104 16.23 24.18 -0.74
C VAL A 104 17.54 23.46 -1.02
N ASN A 105 17.76 22.33 -0.33
CA ASN A 105 19.03 21.59 -0.39
C ASN A 105 20.28 22.49 -0.16
N GLY A 106 20.17 23.41 0.81
CA GLY A 106 21.21 24.37 1.15
C GLY A 106 21.35 25.57 0.20
N THR A 107 20.66 25.57 -0.95
CA THR A 107 20.68 26.68 -1.90
C THR A 107 19.58 27.68 -1.55
N SER A 108 19.93 28.97 -1.43
CA SER A 108 18.97 30.02 -1.11
C SER A 108 18.20 30.49 -2.34
N SER A 109 16.91 30.75 -2.17
CA SER A 109 16.04 31.41 -3.14
C SER A 109 15.05 32.34 -2.43
N GLU A 110 14.25 33.10 -3.18
CA GLU A 110 13.30 34.06 -2.60
C GLU A 110 11.85 33.69 -2.89
N LEU A 111 11.02 33.67 -1.84
CA LEU A 111 9.59 33.49 -1.92
C LEU A 111 8.90 34.79 -2.37
N LEU A 112 7.80 34.67 -3.08
CA LEU A 112 6.93 35.81 -3.40
C LEU A 112 6.38 36.47 -2.13
N LYS A 113 6.06 35.65 -1.11
CA LYS A 113 5.58 36.07 0.22
C LYS A 113 6.32 35.30 1.30
N ALA A 114 6.73 35.97 2.37
CA ALA A 114 7.37 35.33 3.51
C ALA A 114 6.41 34.38 4.25
N PRO A 115 6.89 33.25 4.78
CA PRO A 115 6.13 32.40 5.70
C PRO A 115 5.67 33.21 6.92
N THR A 116 4.43 33.03 7.36
CA THR A 116 3.86 33.72 8.53
C THR A 116 3.25 32.71 9.49
N ILE A 117 3.10 33.12 10.76
CA ILE A 117 2.35 32.33 11.74
C ILE A 117 0.99 32.98 11.94
N LYS A 118 -0.08 32.19 11.76
CA LYS A 118 -1.46 32.58 12.04
C LYS A 118 -2.10 31.54 12.94
N ASN A 119 -2.62 31.96 14.09
CA ASN A 119 -3.23 31.06 15.07
C ASN A 119 -2.34 29.83 15.41
N ASN A 120 -1.04 30.04 15.62
CA ASN A 120 -0.01 29.03 15.86
C ASN A 120 0.24 28.04 14.70
N VAL A 121 -0.25 28.35 13.50
CA VAL A 121 -0.04 27.55 12.29
C VAL A 121 0.87 28.32 11.34
N THR A 122 1.90 27.67 10.81
CA THR A 122 2.76 28.25 9.79
C THR A 122 2.08 28.21 8.43
N MET A 123 1.90 29.38 7.86
CA MET A 123 1.28 29.61 6.55
C MET A 123 2.37 29.92 5.52
N VAL A 124 2.34 29.27 4.36
CA VAL A 124 3.35 29.40 3.30
C VAL A 124 2.70 29.51 1.93
N PRO A 125 3.39 30.11 0.93
CA PRO A 125 2.90 30.12 -0.44
C PRO A 125 2.64 28.72 -0.99
N LEU A 126 1.39 28.43 -1.37
CA LEU A 126 0.97 27.13 -1.87
C LEU A 126 1.85 26.66 -3.04
N ARG A 127 2.02 27.51 -4.04
CA ARG A 127 2.77 27.17 -5.26
C ARG A 127 4.19 26.73 -4.96
N PHE A 128 4.88 27.44 -4.05
CA PHE A 128 6.24 27.08 -3.67
C PHE A 128 6.32 25.64 -3.11
N ILE A 129 5.41 25.29 -2.20
CA ILE A 129 5.39 23.93 -1.61
C ILE A 129 5.04 22.90 -2.67
N SER A 130 4.02 23.14 -3.49
CA SER A 130 3.58 22.19 -4.52
C SER A 130 4.66 21.95 -5.58
N GLU A 131 5.32 22.99 -6.06
CA GLU A 131 6.41 22.88 -7.05
C GLU A 131 7.61 22.08 -6.49
N ASN A 132 8.01 22.32 -5.24
CA ASN A 132 9.11 21.58 -4.62
C ASN A 132 8.77 20.11 -4.33
N PHE A 133 7.49 19.79 -4.25
CA PHE A 133 7.03 18.40 -4.12
C PHE A 133 6.63 17.77 -5.46
N GLY A 134 6.74 18.49 -6.57
CA GLY A 134 6.33 18.00 -7.89
C GLY A 134 4.83 17.72 -7.97
N ALA A 135 4.03 18.56 -7.33
CA ALA A 135 2.57 18.49 -7.36
C ALA A 135 1.99 19.55 -8.31
N ASP A 136 0.97 19.18 -9.06
CA ASP A 136 0.24 20.07 -9.93
C ASP A 136 -0.79 20.88 -9.15
N VAL A 137 -0.94 22.17 -9.49
CA VAL A 137 -1.92 23.06 -8.88
C VAL A 137 -2.84 23.62 -9.95
N THR A 138 -4.13 23.35 -9.85
CA THR A 138 -5.15 23.89 -10.73
C THR A 138 -6.19 24.70 -9.94
N TYR A 139 -6.82 25.68 -10.61
CA TYR A 139 -7.86 26.53 -10.03
C TYR A 139 -9.11 26.52 -10.92
N ASP A 140 -10.22 26.08 -10.36
CA ASP A 140 -11.50 26.16 -11.04
C ASP A 140 -12.14 27.53 -10.85
N ASN A 141 -12.22 28.30 -11.93
CA ASN A 141 -12.82 29.63 -11.93
C ASN A 141 -14.32 29.67 -11.63
N LYS A 142 -15.04 28.54 -11.82
CA LYS A 142 -16.48 28.43 -11.57
C LYS A 142 -16.78 28.12 -10.12
N THR A 143 -16.11 27.11 -9.56
CA THR A 143 -16.32 26.65 -8.18
C THR A 143 -15.48 27.44 -7.18
N LYS A 144 -14.45 28.18 -7.64
CA LYS A 144 -13.44 28.87 -6.82
C LYS A 144 -12.62 27.91 -5.96
N GLU A 145 -12.49 26.68 -6.40
CA GLU A 145 -11.80 25.61 -5.73
C GLU A 145 -10.37 25.47 -6.26
N ILE A 146 -9.43 25.22 -5.37
CA ILE A 146 -8.04 24.92 -5.68
C ILE A 146 -7.88 23.41 -5.54
N PHE A 147 -7.33 22.79 -6.57
CA PHE A 147 -6.96 21.39 -6.59
C PHE A 147 -5.44 21.28 -6.64
N VAL A 148 -4.89 20.50 -5.75
CA VAL A 148 -3.48 20.14 -5.74
C VAL A 148 -3.42 18.63 -5.87
N SER A 149 -2.81 18.14 -6.94
CA SER A 149 -2.69 16.71 -7.18
C SER A 149 -1.24 16.32 -7.38
N LYS A 150 -0.87 15.18 -6.82
CA LYS A 150 0.43 14.57 -7.02
C LYS A 150 0.22 13.09 -7.25
N VAL A 151 0.70 12.59 -8.38
CA VAL A 151 0.84 11.16 -8.60
C VAL A 151 2.03 10.70 -7.76
N ILE A 152 1.76 10.04 -6.66
CA ILE A 152 2.78 9.28 -5.94
C ILE A 152 2.96 8.02 -6.77
N ALA A 153 3.92 8.03 -7.67
CA ALA A 153 4.28 6.83 -8.41
C ALA A 153 4.71 5.78 -7.37
N GLY A 154 4.00 4.67 -7.33
CA GLY A 154 4.51 3.47 -6.71
C GLY A 154 5.86 3.20 -7.37
N ASP A 155 6.86 2.97 -6.53
CA ASP A 155 8.22 2.61 -6.88
C ASP A 155 9.06 3.69 -7.60
N LYS A 156 9.57 4.65 -6.82
CA LYS A 156 10.85 5.28 -7.13
C LYS A 156 11.93 4.60 -6.31
N SER A 157 12.34 3.41 -6.74
CA SER A 157 13.70 2.97 -6.44
C SER A 157 14.61 3.93 -7.19
N ILE A 158 15.01 5.02 -6.54
CA ILE A 158 16.05 5.91 -7.04
C ILE A 158 17.37 5.11 -6.95
N LYS A 159 17.56 4.21 -7.91
CA LYS A 159 18.91 3.84 -8.29
C LYS A 159 19.56 5.16 -8.68
N ASP A 160 20.73 5.43 -8.13
CA ASP A 160 21.52 6.61 -8.43
C ASP A 160 21.78 6.70 -9.94
N PHE A 161 20.83 7.30 -10.68
CA PHE A 161 20.89 7.49 -12.12
C PHE A 161 22.08 8.37 -12.52
N SER A 162 22.73 9.05 -11.56
CA SER A 162 23.97 9.78 -11.80
C SER A 162 25.09 8.87 -12.31
N LEU A 163 25.05 7.57 -11.98
CA LEU A 163 25.98 6.56 -12.49
C LEU A 163 25.60 6.07 -13.90
N ILE A 164 24.33 6.11 -14.27
CA ILE A 164 23.84 5.69 -15.60
C ILE A 164 23.93 6.85 -16.60
N LEU A 165 23.93 8.10 -16.11
CA LEU A 165 24.19 9.32 -16.90
C LEU A 165 25.68 9.51 -17.29
N LYS A 166 26.59 8.60 -16.92
CA LYS A 166 27.89 8.57 -17.58
C LYS A 166 27.65 8.50 -19.07
N LYS A 167 28.19 9.47 -19.82
CA LYS A 167 28.15 9.54 -21.29
C LYS A 167 28.51 8.18 -21.86
N THR A 168 27.52 7.32 -22.10
CA THR A 168 27.79 6.14 -22.90
C THR A 168 28.13 6.61 -24.29
N THR A 169 29.21 6.10 -24.86
CA THR A 169 29.56 6.30 -26.26
C THR A 169 28.87 5.27 -27.17
N LYS A 170 28.06 4.40 -26.57
CA LYS A 170 27.43 3.30 -27.27
C LYS A 170 26.16 3.77 -28.00
N SER A 171 25.91 3.18 -29.16
CA SER A 171 24.78 3.53 -30.03
C SER A 171 23.54 2.68 -29.79
N LYS A 172 23.65 1.66 -28.93
CA LYS A 172 22.57 0.75 -28.56
C LYS A 172 22.50 0.56 -27.05
N ILE A 173 21.34 0.20 -26.57
CA ILE A 173 21.06 -0.13 -25.18
C ILE A 173 20.19 -1.39 -25.11
N GLY A 174 20.29 -2.15 -24.05
CA GLY A 174 19.49 -3.35 -23.86
C GLY A 174 19.73 -4.01 -22.52
N ASP A 175 19.16 -5.19 -22.34
CA ASP A 175 19.30 -6.00 -21.14
C ASP A 175 19.64 -7.44 -21.52
N SER A 176 20.81 -7.91 -21.12
CA SER A 176 21.28 -9.26 -21.46
C SER A 176 20.55 -10.37 -20.73
N TYR A 177 19.97 -10.10 -19.55
CA TYR A 177 19.14 -11.05 -18.82
C TYR A 177 17.76 -11.19 -19.46
N TYR A 178 17.11 -10.06 -19.72
CA TYR A 178 15.79 -10.04 -20.36
C TYR A 178 15.83 -10.18 -21.90
N LYS A 179 17.02 -10.24 -22.51
CA LYS A 179 17.22 -10.52 -23.95
C LYS A 179 16.56 -9.50 -24.88
N TRP A 180 16.68 -8.22 -24.60
CA TRP A 180 16.22 -7.19 -25.51
C TRP A 180 17.29 -6.15 -25.80
N SER A 181 17.20 -5.49 -26.97
CA SER A 181 18.02 -4.32 -27.28
C SER A 181 17.32 -3.38 -28.27
N MET A 182 17.73 -2.11 -28.26
CA MET A 182 17.28 -1.09 -29.20
C MET A 182 18.37 -0.05 -29.45
N ASN A 183 18.20 0.79 -30.47
CA ASN A 183 19.07 1.94 -30.67
C ASN A 183 18.96 2.92 -29.49
N LEU A 184 20.06 3.61 -29.22
CA LEU A 184 20.13 4.66 -28.20
C LEU A 184 20.51 5.99 -28.87
N PRO A 185 19.53 6.83 -29.26
CA PRO A 185 19.79 8.19 -29.72
C PRO A 185 20.51 9.02 -28.65
N LYS A 186 21.35 9.96 -29.07
CA LYS A 186 22.17 10.78 -28.16
C LYS A 186 21.36 11.66 -27.22
N GLU A 187 20.15 12.03 -27.62
CA GLU A 187 19.21 12.82 -26.84
C GLU A 187 18.41 12.01 -25.83
N LEU A 188 18.41 10.69 -25.91
CA LEU A 188 17.64 9.84 -25.02
C LEU A 188 18.40 9.52 -23.74
N ARG A 189 17.72 9.59 -22.61
CA ARG A 189 18.25 9.27 -21.27
C ARG A 189 17.33 8.27 -20.58
N ILE A 190 17.92 7.43 -19.72
CA ILE A 190 17.11 6.63 -18.79
C ILE A 190 16.49 7.60 -17.79
N ALA A 191 15.17 7.61 -17.73
CA ALA A 191 14.40 8.42 -16.80
C ALA A 191 14.03 7.62 -15.55
N ASP A 192 13.75 6.31 -15.72
CA ASP A 192 13.36 5.42 -14.63
C ASP A 192 13.65 3.96 -14.98
N ARG A 193 13.86 3.11 -13.97
CA ARG A 193 14.02 1.67 -14.12
C ARG A 193 13.66 0.95 -12.83
N SER A 194 12.79 -0.06 -12.92
CA SER A 194 12.47 -0.91 -11.75
C SER A 194 13.68 -1.68 -11.26
N PHE A 195 13.68 -2.02 -9.97
CA PHE A 195 14.75 -2.81 -9.36
C PHE A 195 14.96 -4.15 -10.06
N ASP A 196 13.86 -4.85 -10.38
CA ASP A 196 13.89 -6.12 -11.10
C ASP A 196 14.28 -5.98 -12.58
N GLY A 197 14.29 -4.76 -13.11
CA GLY A 197 14.62 -4.46 -14.51
C GLY A 197 13.52 -4.79 -15.50
N THR A 198 12.33 -5.18 -15.05
CA THR A 198 11.17 -5.48 -15.92
C THR A 198 10.58 -4.21 -16.54
N TYR A 199 10.84 -3.06 -15.95
CA TYR A 199 10.44 -1.76 -16.47
C TYR A 199 11.65 -0.85 -16.67
N THR A 200 11.72 -0.18 -17.82
CA THR A 200 12.71 0.86 -18.11
C THR A 200 12.06 1.98 -18.91
N ALA A 201 12.14 3.19 -18.40
CA ALA A 201 11.67 4.40 -19.07
C ALA A 201 12.85 5.24 -19.57
N PHE A 202 12.70 5.78 -20.75
CA PHE A 202 13.62 6.71 -21.38
C PHE A 202 12.89 8.01 -21.71
N LYS A 203 13.59 9.13 -21.60
CA LYS A 203 13.05 10.45 -21.96
C LYS A 203 14.06 11.23 -22.80
N SER A 204 13.59 11.99 -23.78
CA SER A 204 14.45 12.90 -24.54
C SER A 204 14.88 14.08 -23.68
N LEU A 205 16.03 14.69 -24.02
CA LEU A 205 16.58 15.85 -23.29
C LEU A 205 15.66 17.07 -23.30
N ASP A 206 14.93 17.25 -24.39
CA ASP A 206 13.96 18.32 -24.59
C ASP A 206 12.54 17.95 -24.09
N GLU A 207 12.43 16.75 -23.49
CA GLU A 207 11.19 16.17 -22.97
C GLU A 207 10.06 15.96 -24.01
N SER A 208 10.32 16.19 -25.30
CA SER A 208 9.31 16.11 -26.36
C SER A 208 8.81 14.69 -26.64
N TYR A 209 9.54 13.65 -26.19
CA TYR A 209 9.07 12.26 -26.26
C TYR A 209 9.69 11.38 -25.15
N ALA A 210 8.98 10.32 -24.85
CA ALA A 210 9.42 9.26 -23.94
C ALA A 210 9.16 7.88 -24.53
N ILE A 211 9.97 6.91 -24.11
CA ILE A 211 9.80 5.50 -24.47
C ILE A 211 9.89 4.64 -23.23
N THR A 212 9.02 3.65 -23.12
CA THR A 212 9.08 2.65 -22.05
C THR A 212 9.19 1.25 -22.60
N VAL A 213 9.99 0.43 -21.93
CA VAL A 213 10.10 -1.01 -22.16
C VAL A 213 9.58 -1.71 -20.91
N GLY A 214 8.47 -2.43 -21.03
CA GLY A 214 7.90 -3.28 -19.99
C GLY A 214 8.04 -4.75 -20.37
N ILE A 215 8.33 -5.61 -19.40
CA ILE A 215 8.51 -7.05 -19.59
C ILE A 215 7.58 -7.78 -18.63
N PHE A 216 6.78 -8.69 -19.16
CA PHE A 216 5.76 -9.42 -18.40
C PHE A 216 5.88 -10.91 -18.67
N PRO A 217 5.50 -11.79 -17.73
CA PRO A 217 5.34 -13.19 -18.00
C PRO A 217 4.20 -13.39 -19.03
N LYS A 218 4.38 -14.38 -19.91
CA LYS A 218 3.35 -14.80 -20.85
C LYS A 218 2.52 -15.92 -20.23
N GLU A 219 1.23 -15.73 -20.23
CA GLU A 219 0.25 -16.77 -19.92
C GLU A 219 -0.41 -17.24 -21.25
N ASP A 220 -1.73 -17.17 -21.32
CA ASP A 220 -2.50 -17.52 -22.54
C ASP A 220 -2.57 -16.36 -23.54
N ASP A 221 -1.65 -15.38 -23.42
CA ASP A 221 -1.65 -14.16 -24.21
C ASP A 221 -1.28 -14.41 -25.65
N THR A 222 -1.99 -13.72 -26.53
CA THR A 222 -1.71 -13.61 -27.95
C THR A 222 -1.55 -12.14 -28.34
N LEU A 223 -0.94 -11.86 -29.49
CA LEU A 223 -0.86 -10.47 -29.96
C LEU A 223 -2.25 -9.85 -30.16
N ASP A 224 -3.28 -10.65 -30.45
CA ASP A 224 -4.65 -10.15 -30.61
C ASP A 224 -5.30 -9.77 -29.27
N THR A 225 -5.12 -10.59 -28.24
CA THR A 225 -5.62 -10.27 -26.88
C THR A 225 -4.91 -9.05 -26.31
N LEU A 226 -3.59 -8.95 -26.48
CA LEU A 226 -2.80 -7.80 -26.05
C LEU A 226 -3.15 -6.51 -26.81
N MET A 227 -3.49 -6.59 -28.10
CA MET A 227 -4.00 -5.43 -28.85
C MET A 227 -5.36 -4.96 -28.32
N ALA A 228 -6.23 -5.89 -27.96
CA ALA A 228 -7.55 -5.54 -27.41
C ALA A 228 -7.44 -4.84 -26.05
N SER A 229 -6.53 -5.27 -25.17
CA SER A 229 -6.34 -4.69 -23.83
C SER A 229 -5.85 -3.23 -23.88
N VAL A 230 -5.09 -2.82 -24.91
CA VAL A 230 -4.59 -1.44 -25.02
C VAL A 230 -5.72 -0.41 -24.93
N ARG A 231 -6.89 -0.71 -25.48
CA ARG A 231 -8.02 0.22 -25.45
C ARG A 231 -8.63 0.38 -24.06
N GLU A 232 -8.62 -0.70 -23.29
CA GLU A 232 -9.12 -0.70 -21.91
C GLU A 232 -8.17 0.08 -20.99
N ASP A 233 -6.86 -0.10 -21.15
CA ASP A 233 -5.81 0.57 -20.38
C ASP A 233 -5.78 2.09 -20.59
N LEU A 234 -6.00 2.57 -21.83
CA LEU A 234 -5.82 3.98 -22.20
C LEU A 234 -7.10 4.85 -22.09
N GLY A 235 -8.25 4.21 -21.84
CA GLY A 235 -9.52 4.92 -21.67
C GLY A 235 -10.13 5.52 -22.95
N SER A 236 -11.32 6.13 -22.83
CA SER A 236 -12.15 6.56 -23.95
C SER A 236 -11.80 7.93 -24.56
N SER A 237 -10.85 8.67 -23.99
CA SER A 237 -10.49 10.04 -24.42
C SER A 237 -9.57 10.10 -25.64
N LEU A 238 -8.97 8.98 -26.04
CA LEU A 238 -8.01 8.89 -27.13
C LEU A 238 -8.64 8.37 -28.43
N THR A 239 -8.20 8.92 -29.56
CA THR A 239 -8.66 8.50 -30.89
C THR A 239 -7.72 7.45 -31.46
N LEU A 240 -8.24 6.27 -31.81
CA LEU A 240 -7.48 5.23 -32.49
C LEU A 240 -7.11 5.68 -33.91
N VAL A 241 -5.81 5.71 -34.21
CA VAL A 241 -5.27 6.07 -35.54
C VAL A 241 -5.04 4.82 -36.38
N SER A 242 -4.40 3.81 -35.80
CA SER A 242 -4.12 2.54 -36.51
C SER A 242 -3.89 1.42 -35.49
N GLN A 243 -4.28 0.20 -35.90
CA GLN A 243 -4.05 -1.01 -35.14
C GLN A 243 -3.82 -2.20 -36.09
N GLY A 244 -2.92 -3.11 -35.74
CA GLY A 244 -2.71 -4.34 -36.48
C GLY A 244 -1.39 -5.03 -36.18
N LYS A 245 -1.24 -6.24 -36.71
CA LYS A 245 0.03 -6.98 -36.61
C LYS A 245 0.99 -6.55 -37.71
N LYS A 246 2.25 -6.56 -37.40
CA LYS A 246 3.37 -6.20 -38.28
C LYS A 246 4.47 -7.24 -38.17
N VAL A 247 5.30 -7.33 -39.19
CA VAL A 247 6.52 -8.15 -39.18
C VAL A 247 7.70 -7.26 -39.53
N LYS A 248 8.74 -7.29 -38.71
CA LYS A 248 10.01 -6.59 -38.96
C LYS A 248 11.18 -7.51 -38.59
N ASN A 249 12.14 -7.67 -39.49
CA ASN A 249 13.31 -8.53 -39.30
C ASN A 249 12.96 -9.98 -38.86
N GLY A 250 11.87 -10.52 -39.39
CA GLY A 250 11.38 -11.87 -39.04
C GLY A 250 10.66 -11.96 -37.71
N GLN A 251 10.50 -10.85 -36.96
CA GLN A 251 9.78 -10.79 -35.70
C GLN A 251 8.39 -10.19 -35.92
N GLU A 252 7.36 -10.93 -35.54
CA GLU A 252 5.98 -10.45 -35.54
C GLU A 252 5.71 -9.65 -34.25
N TYR A 253 4.95 -8.55 -34.36
CA TYR A 253 4.53 -7.73 -33.25
C TYR A 253 3.17 -7.08 -33.52
N SER A 254 2.46 -6.71 -32.44
CA SER A 254 1.29 -5.85 -32.57
C SER A 254 1.68 -4.37 -32.49
N LYS A 255 0.97 -3.55 -33.25
CA LYS A 255 1.11 -2.08 -33.21
C LYS A 255 -0.26 -1.44 -33.04
N THR A 256 -0.40 -0.56 -32.07
CA THR A 256 -1.61 0.24 -31.85
C THR A 256 -1.19 1.69 -31.63
N VAL A 257 -1.74 2.61 -32.41
CA VAL A 257 -1.44 4.05 -32.34
C VAL A 257 -2.69 4.81 -31.97
N TYR A 258 -2.60 5.59 -30.92
CA TYR A 258 -3.63 6.54 -30.48
C TYR A 258 -3.15 7.98 -30.61
N LYS A 259 -4.11 8.89 -30.82
CA LYS A 259 -3.91 10.32 -30.82
C LYS A 259 -4.80 10.96 -29.74
N GLY A 260 -4.23 11.87 -28.97
CA GLY A 260 -4.87 12.76 -28.03
C GLY A 260 -4.24 14.15 -28.13
N GLU A 261 -3.80 14.74 -27.03
CA GLU A 261 -2.94 15.94 -27.04
C GLU A 261 -1.59 15.66 -27.69
N GLY A 262 -1.09 14.42 -27.55
CA GLY A 262 0.07 13.88 -28.25
C GLY A 262 -0.28 12.61 -29.02
N VAL A 263 0.70 11.74 -29.18
CA VAL A 263 0.56 10.40 -29.80
C VAL A 263 1.14 9.33 -28.90
N ILE A 264 0.47 8.18 -28.85
CA ILE A 264 0.91 6.99 -28.13
C ILE A 264 1.01 5.84 -29.15
N ASP A 265 2.22 5.29 -29.34
CA ASP A 265 2.48 4.08 -30.15
C ASP A 265 2.81 2.93 -29.21
N VAL A 266 1.91 1.95 -29.10
CA VAL A 266 2.06 0.77 -28.25
C VAL A 266 2.38 -0.43 -29.11
N ARG A 267 3.44 -1.16 -28.77
CA ARG A 267 3.84 -2.39 -29.46
C ARG A 267 4.04 -3.52 -28.47
N TYR A 268 3.52 -4.69 -28.81
CA TYR A 268 3.77 -5.91 -28.05
C TYR A 268 4.53 -6.92 -28.91
N PHE A 269 5.51 -7.53 -28.30
CA PHE A 269 6.28 -8.64 -28.84
C PHE A 269 6.17 -9.82 -27.91
N ILE A 270 6.04 -11.03 -28.44
CA ILE A 270 6.04 -12.27 -27.65
C ILE A 270 7.26 -13.09 -28.04
N LYS A 271 8.05 -13.51 -27.05
CA LYS A 271 9.20 -14.39 -27.27
C LYS A 271 9.35 -15.37 -26.09
N GLY A 272 9.14 -16.66 -26.35
CA GLY A 272 9.12 -17.67 -25.29
C GLY A 272 8.04 -17.36 -24.25
N GLU A 273 8.42 -17.39 -22.99
CA GLU A 273 7.53 -17.13 -21.85
C GLU A 273 7.45 -15.64 -21.46
N ARG A 274 7.81 -14.72 -22.38
CA ARG A 274 7.85 -13.28 -22.09
C ARG A 274 7.08 -12.47 -23.12
N ILE A 275 6.41 -11.44 -22.61
CA ILE A 275 5.79 -10.35 -23.35
C ILE A 275 6.64 -9.11 -23.16
N TYR A 276 6.97 -8.42 -24.24
CA TYR A 276 7.64 -7.12 -24.22
C TYR A 276 6.64 -6.07 -24.70
N LYS A 277 6.36 -5.09 -23.84
CA LYS A 277 5.51 -3.94 -24.14
C LYS A 277 6.40 -2.73 -24.36
N LEU A 278 6.38 -2.18 -25.54
CA LEU A 278 7.10 -0.97 -25.92
C LEU A 278 6.08 0.14 -26.13
N ILE A 279 6.20 1.23 -25.40
CA ILE A 279 5.31 2.40 -25.51
C ILE A 279 6.16 3.62 -25.84
N LEU A 280 5.81 4.32 -26.91
CA LEU A 280 6.31 5.66 -27.18
C LEU A 280 5.20 6.67 -26.97
N TYR A 281 5.47 7.70 -26.20
CA TYR A 281 4.70 8.92 -26.14
C TYR A 281 5.48 10.04 -26.84
N ALA A 282 4.82 10.83 -27.71
CA ALA A 282 5.38 12.04 -28.29
C ALA A 282 4.34 13.15 -28.28
N GLU A 283 4.76 14.38 -27.95
CA GLU A 283 3.85 15.54 -27.82
C GLU A 283 3.25 15.97 -29.15
N ASP A 284 4.00 15.86 -30.26
CA ASP A 284 3.58 16.36 -31.57
C ASP A 284 3.26 15.19 -32.54
N TYR A 285 1.96 14.97 -32.79
CA TYR A 285 1.47 13.99 -33.75
C TYR A 285 1.95 14.24 -35.18
N ASN A 286 2.07 15.51 -35.63
CA ASN A 286 2.47 15.82 -37.00
C ASN A 286 3.96 15.48 -37.18
N LYS A 287 4.79 15.77 -36.20
CA LYS A 287 6.20 15.37 -36.15
C LYS A 287 6.34 13.85 -36.13
N TYR A 288 5.54 13.15 -35.34
CA TYR A 288 5.49 11.69 -35.33
C TYR A 288 5.15 11.11 -36.71
N ASN A 289 4.18 11.68 -37.40
CA ASN A 289 3.70 11.19 -38.67
C ASN A 289 4.61 11.55 -39.89
N SER A 290 5.35 12.66 -39.79
CA SER A 290 6.22 13.17 -40.85
C SER A 290 7.70 12.78 -40.72
N SER A 291 8.13 12.35 -39.54
CA SER A 291 9.53 12.00 -39.23
C SER A 291 9.69 10.49 -39.02
N THR A 292 10.77 9.91 -39.53
CA THR A 292 11.10 8.49 -39.31
C THR A 292 11.80 8.27 -37.95
N ILE A 293 12.22 9.31 -37.26
CA ILE A 293 13.00 9.21 -36.01
C ILE A 293 12.33 8.27 -34.99
N TYR A 294 11.04 8.46 -34.76
CA TYR A 294 10.30 7.65 -33.78
C TYR A 294 10.07 6.21 -34.26
N THR A 295 9.70 6.06 -35.53
CA THR A 295 9.49 4.73 -36.12
C THR A 295 10.78 3.95 -36.25
N ASP A 296 11.89 4.60 -36.63
CA ASP A 296 13.21 3.97 -36.72
C ASP A 296 13.71 3.52 -35.34
N LEU A 297 13.45 4.33 -34.28
CA LEU A 297 13.78 3.97 -32.92
C LEU A 297 12.97 2.76 -32.45
N LEU A 298 11.65 2.79 -32.59
CA LEU A 298 10.77 1.68 -32.23
C LEU A 298 11.04 0.42 -33.08
N ASP A 299 11.34 0.58 -34.34
CA ASP A 299 11.67 -0.51 -35.28
C ASP A 299 13.05 -1.12 -35.03
N SER A 300 13.90 -0.44 -34.26
CA SER A 300 15.20 -0.97 -33.84
C SER A 300 15.11 -1.92 -32.65
N PHE A 301 13.96 -1.95 -31.98
CA PHE A 301 13.74 -2.86 -30.85
C PHE A 301 13.74 -4.31 -31.33
N THR A 302 14.44 -5.15 -30.57
CA THR A 302 14.48 -6.59 -30.79
C THR A 302 14.42 -7.33 -29.46
N THR A 303 13.77 -8.49 -29.46
CA THR A 303 13.74 -9.43 -28.33
C THR A 303 14.96 -10.36 -28.31
N ASP A 304 16.08 -9.90 -28.89
CA ASP A 304 17.39 -10.55 -28.84
C ASP A 304 18.44 -9.57 -28.35
N PHE A 305 19.42 -10.09 -27.63
CA PHE A 305 20.57 -9.34 -27.14
C PHE A 305 21.86 -9.94 -27.68
N ALA A 306 22.50 -9.23 -28.58
CA ALA A 306 23.82 -9.62 -29.08
C ALA A 306 24.89 -9.07 -28.14
N GLN A 307 25.65 -9.94 -27.51
CA GLN A 307 26.73 -9.54 -26.63
C GLN A 307 27.89 -8.94 -27.44
N ASN A 308 27.90 -7.62 -27.60
CA ASN A 308 28.98 -6.90 -28.28
C ASN A 308 29.24 -5.55 -27.62
N SER A 309 30.40 -4.95 -27.93
CA SER A 309 30.85 -3.70 -27.32
C SER A 309 30.02 -2.46 -27.67
N SER A 310 29.12 -2.55 -28.64
CA SER A 310 28.30 -1.42 -29.10
C SER A 310 26.99 -1.26 -28.30
N ILE A 311 26.63 -2.25 -27.47
CA ILE A 311 25.41 -2.23 -26.65
C ILE A 311 25.75 -1.88 -25.21
N GLU A 312 25.07 -0.90 -24.64
CA GLU A 312 25.04 -0.65 -23.20
C GLU A 312 24.16 -1.68 -22.54
N ASP A 313 24.73 -2.56 -21.73
CA ASP A 313 24.00 -3.61 -21.03
C ASP A 313 23.49 -3.07 -19.69
N LEU A 314 22.18 -3.04 -19.53
CA LEU A 314 21.51 -2.61 -18.31
C LEU A 314 21.38 -3.74 -17.29
N SER A 315 21.65 -4.98 -17.66
CA SER A 315 21.56 -6.10 -16.75
C SER A 315 22.56 -5.95 -15.60
N ASP A 316 22.08 -6.02 -14.39
CA ASP A 316 22.86 -6.08 -13.14
C ASP A 316 22.81 -7.47 -12.52
N VAL A 317 22.28 -8.46 -13.26
CA VAL A 317 22.29 -9.86 -12.85
C VAL A 317 23.71 -10.41 -12.98
N SER A 318 24.23 -10.90 -11.85
CA SER A 318 25.58 -11.45 -11.76
C SER A 318 25.69 -12.79 -12.52
N LYS A 319 26.94 -13.28 -12.69
CA LYS A 319 27.18 -14.61 -13.28
C LYS A 319 26.57 -15.76 -12.49
N ASN A 320 26.31 -15.53 -11.20
CA ASN A 320 25.66 -16.51 -10.33
C ASN A 320 24.13 -16.53 -10.49
N GLY A 321 23.58 -15.67 -11.36
CA GLY A 321 22.14 -15.59 -11.61
C GLY A 321 21.34 -14.72 -10.64
N TYR A 322 21.99 -13.99 -9.75
CA TYR A 322 21.35 -13.13 -8.75
C TYR A 322 21.65 -11.66 -9.00
N ARG A 323 20.76 -10.81 -8.53
CA ARG A 323 20.93 -9.35 -8.49
C ARG A 323 21.31 -8.93 -7.09
N LYS A 324 22.37 -8.11 -6.96
CA LYS A 324 22.76 -7.56 -5.67
C LYS A 324 21.85 -6.39 -5.31
N TYR A 325 21.20 -6.49 -4.17
CA TYR A 325 20.55 -5.36 -3.49
C TYR A 325 21.47 -4.80 -2.40
N GLU A 326 21.52 -3.47 -2.30
CA GLU A 326 22.26 -2.77 -1.24
C GLU A 326 21.43 -1.59 -0.75
N ASP A 327 21.06 -1.61 0.53
CA ASP A 327 20.48 -0.46 1.19
C ASP A 327 21.54 0.34 1.93
N LYS A 328 21.80 1.54 1.44
CA LYS A 328 22.83 2.43 1.99
C LYS A 328 22.41 3.08 3.31
N ASN A 329 21.12 3.24 3.55
CA ASN A 329 20.57 3.83 4.77
C ASN A 329 20.49 2.78 5.88
N LEU A 330 19.85 1.65 5.60
CA LEU A 330 19.71 0.54 6.54
C LEU A 330 21.00 -0.29 6.67
N LYS A 331 22.00 -0.03 5.82
CA LYS A 331 23.34 -0.62 5.86
C LYS A 331 23.37 -2.14 5.73
N PHE A 332 22.54 -2.69 4.86
CA PHE A 332 22.58 -4.10 4.52
C PHE A 332 22.69 -4.33 3.01
N SER A 333 23.11 -5.53 2.64
CA SER A 333 23.07 -6.01 1.26
C SER A 333 22.74 -7.48 1.21
N MET A 334 22.13 -7.91 0.10
CA MET A 334 21.81 -9.31 -0.16
C MET A 334 21.72 -9.57 -1.66
N ASP A 335 21.81 -10.84 -2.04
CA ASP A 335 21.63 -11.29 -3.42
C ASP A 335 20.19 -11.78 -3.59
N VAL A 336 19.41 -11.13 -4.46
CA VAL A 336 17.98 -11.43 -4.67
C VAL A 336 17.82 -12.05 -6.05
N SER A 337 16.93 -13.03 -6.18
CA SER A 337 16.58 -13.59 -7.49
C SER A 337 16.03 -12.50 -8.41
N PRO A 338 16.43 -12.46 -9.69
CA PRO A 338 15.98 -11.45 -10.64
C PRO A 338 14.46 -11.47 -10.90
N GLU A 339 13.79 -12.56 -10.55
CA GLU A 339 12.34 -12.72 -10.69
C GLU A 339 11.55 -12.04 -9.55
N TRP A 340 12.25 -11.54 -8.53
CA TRP A 340 11.63 -10.83 -7.42
C TRP A 340 11.64 -9.32 -7.64
N PHE A 341 10.48 -8.70 -7.56
CA PHE A 341 10.36 -7.25 -7.61
C PHE A 341 10.37 -6.64 -6.21
N LYS A 342 10.92 -5.45 -6.10
CA LYS A 342 10.96 -4.68 -4.86
C LYS A 342 9.76 -3.72 -4.83
N VAL A 343 9.09 -3.65 -3.68
CA VAL A 343 8.10 -2.61 -3.41
C VAL A 343 8.74 -1.56 -2.52
N ASP A 344 8.70 -0.32 -2.97
CA ASP A 344 9.12 0.83 -2.16
C ASP A 344 7.91 1.40 -1.44
N ASN A 345 8.00 1.47 -0.12
CA ASN A 345 6.99 2.11 0.70
C ASN A 345 7.62 3.34 1.38
N GLU A 346 7.35 4.52 0.85
CA GLU A 346 7.87 5.79 1.38
C GLU A 346 7.40 6.06 2.82
N SER A 347 6.28 5.50 3.25
CA SER A 347 5.76 5.65 4.61
C SER A 347 6.48 4.79 5.65
N THR A 348 7.22 3.77 5.20
CA THR A 348 8.00 2.88 6.08
C THR A 348 9.42 2.68 5.53
N PRO A 349 10.29 3.72 5.56
CA PRO A 349 11.62 3.67 4.96
C PRO A 349 12.57 2.68 5.63
N ASN A 350 12.18 2.14 6.77
CA ASN A 350 12.89 1.11 7.53
C ASN A 350 12.41 -0.31 7.21
N VAL A 351 11.54 -0.46 6.21
CA VAL A 351 11.02 -1.75 5.72
C VAL A 351 11.40 -1.92 4.25
N VAL A 352 12.05 -3.03 3.92
CA VAL A 352 12.35 -3.42 2.55
C VAL A 352 11.62 -4.72 2.24
N ALA A 353 10.82 -4.71 1.17
CA ALA A 353 10.02 -5.85 0.79
C ALA A 353 10.27 -6.26 -0.67
N PHE A 354 10.47 -7.55 -0.88
CA PHE A 354 10.56 -8.17 -2.19
C PHE A 354 9.41 -9.15 -2.35
N TYR A 355 8.83 -9.18 -3.54
CA TYR A 355 7.75 -10.10 -3.88
C TYR A 355 8.12 -10.88 -5.13
N ASN A 356 7.72 -12.14 -5.16
CA ASN A 356 7.77 -12.92 -6.39
C ASN A 356 6.62 -12.45 -7.28
N SER A 357 6.91 -12.12 -8.55
CA SER A 357 5.86 -11.78 -9.50
C SER A 357 5.07 -13.04 -9.85
N PRO A 358 3.82 -13.20 -9.38
CA PRO A 358 2.96 -14.22 -9.89
C PRO A 358 2.45 -13.77 -11.25
N GLY A 359 2.16 -14.67 -12.13
CA GLY A 359 1.21 -14.42 -13.19
C GLY A 359 -0.11 -13.90 -12.58
N SER A 360 -0.89 -13.16 -13.35
CA SER A 360 -2.12 -12.44 -12.95
C SER A 360 -3.20 -13.27 -12.23
N THR A 361 -3.00 -14.58 -12.07
CA THR A 361 -3.97 -15.53 -11.53
C THR A 361 -3.67 -16.01 -10.11
N LYS A 362 -2.52 -15.68 -9.52
CA LYS A 362 -2.19 -16.15 -8.16
C LYS A 362 -2.80 -15.24 -7.10
N GLU A 363 -3.55 -15.83 -6.18
CA GLU A 363 -4.19 -15.14 -5.05
C GLU A 363 -3.22 -14.74 -3.93
N TYR A 364 -1.96 -15.19 -3.98
CA TYR A 364 -0.94 -14.95 -2.95
C TYR A 364 0.44 -14.75 -3.57
N TYR A 365 1.16 -13.75 -3.08
CA TYR A 365 2.54 -13.42 -3.47
C TYR A 365 3.50 -13.95 -2.42
N ASP A 366 4.49 -14.75 -2.84
CA ASP A 366 5.62 -15.03 -1.98
C ASP A 366 6.37 -13.74 -1.68
N SER A 367 6.81 -13.56 -0.45
CA SER A 367 7.46 -12.32 -0.03
C SER A 367 8.69 -12.57 0.84
N LEU A 368 9.65 -11.66 0.75
CA LEU A 368 10.84 -11.59 1.60
C LEU A 368 10.98 -10.14 2.09
N HIS A 369 11.05 -9.98 3.40
CA HIS A 369 11.08 -8.68 4.06
C HIS A 369 12.30 -8.53 4.94
N ILE A 370 12.74 -7.29 5.08
CA ILE A 370 13.76 -6.88 6.05
C ILE A 370 13.23 -5.62 6.75
N ASP A 371 12.90 -5.75 8.02
CA ASP A 371 12.42 -4.67 8.87
C ASP A 371 13.51 -4.29 9.87
N MET A 372 13.71 -2.99 10.09
CA MET A 372 14.64 -2.47 11.08
C MET A 372 13.93 -1.51 12.03
N TYR A 373 14.05 -1.75 13.32
CA TYR A 373 13.47 -0.90 14.36
C TYR A 373 14.49 -0.64 15.47
N SER A 374 14.29 0.42 16.25
CA SER A 374 15.08 0.69 17.45
C SER A 374 14.95 -0.46 18.45
N VAL A 375 16.05 -0.80 19.10
CA VAL A 375 16.10 -1.89 20.06
C VAL A 375 15.71 -1.39 21.45
N GLU A 376 14.85 -2.14 22.14
CA GLU A 376 14.56 -1.90 23.54
C GLU A 376 15.71 -2.36 24.43
N LYS A 377 15.93 -1.64 25.53
CA LYS A 377 17.02 -1.96 26.46
C LYS A 377 16.89 -3.36 27.04
N GLY A 378 17.91 -4.19 26.82
CA GLY A 378 18.02 -5.54 27.37
C GLY A 378 17.27 -6.62 26.64
N ILE A 379 16.60 -6.31 25.52
CA ILE A 379 15.94 -7.30 24.68
C ILE A 379 16.98 -8.18 23.96
N THR A 380 16.65 -9.44 23.76
CA THR A 380 17.44 -10.39 22.96
C THR A 380 16.65 -10.88 21.77
N ALA A 381 17.32 -11.46 20.77
CA ALA A 381 16.65 -12.08 19.63
C ALA A 381 15.69 -13.21 20.05
N LYS A 382 16.03 -13.93 21.11
CA LYS A 382 15.19 -14.97 21.69
C LYS A 382 13.90 -14.40 22.33
N ASP A 383 13.99 -13.23 22.97
CA ASP A 383 12.82 -12.57 23.52
C ASP A 383 11.86 -12.13 22.42
N LEU A 384 12.37 -11.71 21.26
CA LEU A 384 11.55 -11.37 20.09
C LEU A 384 10.81 -12.59 19.54
N VAL A 385 11.49 -13.73 19.41
CA VAL A 385 10.83 -15.00 19.06
C VAL A 385 9.75 -15.35 20.08
N TYR A 386 10.04 -15.25 21.37
CA TYR A 386 9.07 -15.52 22.43
C TYR A 386 7.84 -14.60 22.33
N ARG A 387 8.06 -13.29 22.12
CA ARG A 387 6.96 -12.33 21.92
C ARG A 387 6.10 -12.70 20.73
N MET A 388 6.70 -13.00 19.59
CA MET A 388 5.97 -13.38 18.37
C MET A 388 5.15 -14.66 18.58
N VAL A 389 5.74 -15.67 19.22
CA VAL A 389 5.02 -16.91 19.55
C VAL A 389 3.83 -16.62 20.47
N LYS A 390 4.04 -15.77 21.47
CA LYS A 390 2.98 -15.36 22.39
C LYS A 390 1.86 -14.60 21.66
N GLU A 391 2.21 -13.68 20.77
CA GLU A 391 1.26 -12.96 19.94
C GLU A 391 0.45 -13.90 19.05
N MET A 392 1.11 -14.88 18.39
CA MET A 392 0.39 -15.90 17.62
C MET A 392 -0.60 -16.68 18.49
N GLN A 393 -0.22 -17.06 19.71
CA GLN A 393 -1.10 -17.76 20.65
C GLN A 393 -2.26 -16.90 21.13
N ASP A 394 -2.01 -15.61 21.33
CA ASP A 394 -3.00 -14.66 21.83
C ASP A 394 -3.98 -14.20 20.74
N GLU A 395 -3.52 -14.11 19.47
CA GLU A 395 -4.27 -13.48 18.39
C GLU A 395 -4.81 -14.45 17.32
N ILE A 396 -4.25 -15.67 17.21
CA ILE A 396 -4.58 -16.60 16.14
C ILE A 396 -5.23 -17.87 16.72
N ASN A 397 -6.28 -18.35 16.07
CA ASN A 397 -6.90 -19.62 16.36
C ASN A 397 -5.88 -20.77 16.16
N PRO A 398 -5.68 -21.67 17.15
CA PRO A 398 -4.74 -22.77 17.05
C PRO A 398 -4.88 -23.68 15.81
N ASP A 399 -6.06 -23.75 15.21
CA ASP A 399 -6.30 -24.54 13.98
C ASP A 399 -5.76 -23.85 12.72
N TYR A 400 -5.33 -22.59 12.82
CA TYR A 400 -4.88 -21.76 11.71
C TYR A 400 -3.37 -21.53 11.68
N TYR A 401 -2.61 -22.05 12.63
CA TYR A 401 -1.14 -21.99 12.58
C TYR A 401 -0.49 -23.25 13.14
N LYS A 402 0.77 -23.43 12.78
CA LYS A 402 1.61 -24.50 13.34
C LYS A 402 3.04 -24.03 13.44
N ILE A 403 3.59 -24.03 14.64
CA ILE A 403 5.01 -23.78 14.88
C ILE A 403 5.77 -25.07 14.66
N PHE A 404 6.77 -25.05 13.76
CA PHE A 404 7.59 -26.21 13.46
C PHE A 404 8.85 -26.24 14.31
N LYS A 405 9.51 -25.06 14.45
CA LYS A 405 10.82 -24.98 15.08
C LYS A 405 11.11 -23.59 15.60
N GLN A 406 11.79 -23.54 16.73
CA GLN A 406 12.47 -22.36 17.25
C GLN A 406 13.93 -22.72 17.45
N GLU A 407 14.85 -21.90 16.98
CA GLU A 407 16.28 -22.18 17.13
C GLU A 407 17.11 -20.91 17.25
N ASP A 408 18.15 -21.00 18.09
CA ASP A 408 19.22 -20.01 18.11
C ASP A 408 20.31 -20.45 17.13
N GLY A 409 20.91 -19.51 16.41
CA GLY A 409 21.93 -19.81 15.42
C GLY A 409 22.70 -18.58 14.98
N GLU A 410 23.24 -18.66 13.80
CA GLU A 410 23.95 -17.54 13.15
C GLU A 410 23.45 -17.36 11.71
N LEU A 411 23.37 -16.11 11.29
CA LEU A 411 23.20 -15.71 9.89
C LEU A 411 24.46 -14.97 9.46
N ASN A 412 25.29 -15.62 8.63
CA ASN A 412 26.59 -15.08 8.18
C ASN A 412 27.51 -14.58 9.31
N GLY A 413 27.63 -15.38 10.37
CA GLY A 413 28.47 -15.06 11.53
C GLY A 413 27.84 -14.09 12.53
N VAL A 414 26.59 -13.69 12.33
CA VAL A 414 25.83 -12.85 13.27
C VAL A 414 24.82 -13.69 14.02
N LYS A 415 24.85 -13.61 15.35
CA LYS A 415 23.90 -14.34 16.22
C LYS A 415 22.46 -13.91 15.92
N CYS A 416 21.59 -14.89 15.79
CA CYS A 416 20.16 -14.70 15.53
C CYS A 416 19.32 -15.76 16.24
N SER A 417 18.03 -15.50 16.37
CA SER A 417 17.03 -16.49 16.75
C SER A 417 16.00 -16.59 15.63
N LYS A 418 15.54 -17.82 15.33
CA LYS A 418 14.66 -18.11 14.20
C LYS A 418 13.40 -18.80 14.67
N LEU A 419 12.29 -18.45 14.02
CA LEU A 419 10.98 -19.07 14.17
C LEU A 419 10.49 -19.59 12.84
N TYR A 420 10.23 -20.88 12.73
CA TYR A 420 9.63 -21.52 11.55
C TYR A 420 8.20 -21.94 11.86
N TYR A 421 7.27 -21.52 11.03
CA TYR A 421 5.86 -21.79 11.25
C TYR A 421 5.06 -21.81 9.93
N MET A 422 3.83 -22.25 10.02
CA MET A 422 2.85 -22.17 8.96
C MET A 422 1.60 -21.48 9.49
N GLN A 423 0.97 -20.67 8.66
CA GLN A 423 -0.34 -20.09 8.90
C GLN A 423 -1.28 -20.37 7.74
N LYS A 424 -2.58 -20.51 8.03
CA LYS A 424 -3.62 -20.59 7.00
C LYS A 424 -4.15 -19.18 6.71
N VAL A 425 -3.94 -18.71 5.48
CA VAL A 425 -4.41 -17.41 5.00
C VAL A 425 -5.30 -17.66 3.78
N ASN A 426 -6.55 -17.22 3.82
CA ASN A 426 -7.53 -17.44 2.73
C ASN A 426 -7.66 -18.93 2.30
N GLY A 427 -7.51 -19.86 3.25
CA GLY A 427 -7.57 -21.29 2.98
C GLY A 427 -6.30 -21.91 2.40
N MET A 428 -5.23 -21.13 2.24
CA MET A 428 -3.92 -21.60 1.78
C MET A 428 -2.96 -21.73 2.96
N ASP A 429 -2.09 -22.74 2.92
CA ASP A 429 -1.00 -22.89 3.86
C ASP A 429 0.19 -22.01 3.43
N ILE A 430 0.52 -21.04 4.27
CA ILE A 430 1.64 -20.11 4.08
C ILE A 430 2.76 -20.50 5.06
N TYR A 431 3.90 -20.86 4.52
CA TYR A 431 5.10 -21.22 5.26
C TYR A 431 5.98 -20.00 5.47
N SER A 432 6.48 -19.85 6.69
CA SER A 432 7.19 -18.65 7.12
C SER A 432 8.41 -18.98 7.96
N CYS A 433 9.40 -18.12 7.86
CA CYS A 433 10.53 -18.08 8.77
C CYS A 433 10.83 -16.63 9.12
N ASP A 434 10.85 -16.31 10.41
CA ASP A 434 11.31 -15.04 10.95
C ASP A 434 12.69 -15.22 11.58
N ILE A 435 13.62 -14.34 11.23
CA ILE A 435 15.01 -14.32 11.71
C ILE A 435 15.24 -13.00 12.42
N PHE A 436 15.39 -13.05 13.73
CA PHE A 436 15.62 -11.87 14.54
C PHE A 436 17.12 -11.70 14.83
N ILE A 437 17.62 -10.50 14.58
CA ILE A 437 18.97 -10.06 14.90
C ILE A 437 18.86 -8.84 15.79
N VAL A 438 19.59 -8.81 16.90
CA VAL A 438 19.62 -7.68 17.82
C VAL A 438 21.02 -7.09 17.85
N GLY A 439 21.16 -5.85 17.38
CA GLY A 439 22.36 -5.05 17.45
C GLY A 439 22.39 -4.19 18.73
N LYS A 440 23.24 -3.16 18.72
CA LYS A 440 23.39 -2.23 19.83
C LYS A 440 22.23 -1.22 19.90
N ASN A 441 21.83 -0.67 18.74
CA ASN A 441 20.83 0.39 18.63
C ASN A 441 19.59 -0.07 17.89
N TYR A 442 19.72 -1.07 17.02
CA TYR A 442 18.63 -1.54 16.16
C TYR A 442 18.48 -3.06 16.24
N LYS A 443 17.23 -3.50 16.06
CA LYS A 443 16.83 -4.89 15.82
C LYS A 443 16.41 -5.04 14.37
N TYR A 444 16.68 -6.20 13.77
CA TYR A 444 16.25 -6.57 12.44
C TYR A 444 15.35 -7.79 12.52
N ASN A 445 14.24 -7.75 11.79
CA ASN A 445 13.47 -8.92 11.45
C ASN A 445 13.61 -9.19 9.95
N ILE A 446 14.19 -10.34 9.59
CA ILE A 446 14.31 -10.79 8.22
C ILE A 446 13.36 -11.98 8.09
N TYR A 447 12.35 -11.86 7.25
CA TYR A 447 11.34 -12.91 7.17
C TYR A 447 10.84 -13.13 5.75
N TYR A 448 10.40 -14.35 5.50
CA TYR A 448 9.70 -14.70 4.28
C TYR A 448 8.34 -15.33 4.57
N HIS A 449 7.41 -15.12 3.66
CA HIS A 449 6.12 -15.79 3.61
C HIS A 449 5.94 -16.41 2.23
N ILE A 450 5.76 -17.72 2.14
CA ILE A 450 5.69 -18.44 0.88
C ILE A 450 4.52 -19.42 0.87
N ALA A 451 3.85 -19.54 -0.26
CA ALA A 451 2.79 -20.51 -0.46
C ALA A 451 3.34 -21.94 -0.50
N SER A 452 2.47 -22.92 -0.28
CA SER A 452 2.81 -24.34 -0.29
C SER A 452 3.47 -24.79 -1.60
N ASP A 453 3.10 -24.22 -2.73
CA ASP A 453 3.71 -24.52 -4.03
C ASP A 453 5.20 -24.19 -4.04
N THR A 454 5.55 -22.99 -3.54
CA THR A 454 6.94 -22.54 -3.42
C THR A 454 7.68 -23.34 -2.34
N TYR A 455 7.04 -23.63 -1.21
CA TYR A 455 7.64 -24.44 -0.14
C TYR A 455 8.02 -25.85 -0.62
N ASN A 456 7.25 -26.43 -1.54
CA ASN A 456 7.50 -27.77 -2.10
C ASN A 456 8.43 -27.73 -3.33
N ASP A 457 8.74 -26.54 -3.87
CA ASP A 457 9.67 -26.36 -5.01
C ASP A 457 11.09 -26.11 -4.48
N LYS A 458 11.95 -27.12 -4.60
CA LYS A 458 13.34 -27.04 -4.13
C LYS A 458 14.13 -25.87 -4.72
N LYS A 459 13.88 -25.54 -6.00
CA LYS A 459 14.61 -24.45 -6.67
C LYS A 459 14.22 -23.09 -6.10
N LYS A 460 12.93 -22.89 -5.87
CA LYS A 460 12.43 -21.64 -5.29
C LYS A 460 12.86 -21.46 -3.84
N LEU A 461 12.86 -22.54 -3.06
CA LEU A 461 13.43 -22.52 -1.70
C LEU A 461 14.92 -22.18 -1.72
N GLU A 462 15.70 -22.77 -2.64
CA GLU A 462 17.12 -22.48 -2.79
C GLU A 462 17.36 -20.99 -3.12
N GLU A 463 16.51 -20.35 -3.89
CA GLU A 463 16.58 -18.91 -4.18
C GLU A 463 16.43 -18.06 -2.91
N ILE A 464 15.48 -18.41 -2.03
CA ILE A 464 15.27 -17.73 -0.73
C ILE A 464 16.44 -17.99 0.21
N GLU A 465 16.90 -19.24 0.31
CA GLU A 465 18.07 -19.59 1.13
C GLU A 465 19.33 -18.87 0.67
N ASN A 466 19.54 -18.72 -0.65
CA ASN A 466 20.66 -17.95 -1.20
C ASN A 466 20.55 -16.46 -0.83
N ALA A 467 19.36 -15.89 -0.88
CA ALA A 467 19.15 -14.51 -0.45
C ALA A 467 19.52 -14.33 1.03
N LEU A 468 19.03 -15.21 1.92
CA LEU A 468 19.34 -15.19 3.35
C LEU A 468 20.84 -15.45 3.61
N ASN A 469 21.45 -16.42 2.93
CA ASN A 469 22.87 -16.75 3.08
C ASN A 469 23.80 -15.65 2.55
N SER A 470 23.32 -14.80 1.65
CA SER A 470 24.08 -13.66 1.13
C SER A 470 23.90 -12.39 1.95
N PHE A 471 22.94 -12.35 2.86
CA PHE A 471 22.63 -11.17 3.68
C PHE A 471 23.82 -10.75 4.51
N LYS A 472 24.21 -9.47 4.38
CA LYS A 472 25.28 -8.83 5.14
C LYS A 472 24.79 -7.49 5.61
N PHE A 473 25.09 -7.15 6.84
CA PHE A 473 24.78 -5.83 7.35
C PHE A 473 25.89 -5.27 8.23
N THR A 474 25.87 -3.97 8.40
CA THR A 474 26.62 -3.23 9.41
C THR A 474 25.64 -2.31 10.10
N GLU A 475 25.71 -2.22 11.42
CA GLU A 475 24.77 -1.37 12.15
C GLU A 475 24.90 0.09 11.69
N PRO A 476 23.80 0.77 11.29
CA PRO A 476 23.85 2.15 10.85
C PRO A 476 24.13 3.10 12.01
N ASP A 477 24.60 4.30 11.68
CA ASP A 477 24.89 5.36 12.66
C ASP A 477 23.57 5.90 13.25
N ALA A 478 23.29 5.57 14.50
CA ALA A 478 22.08 5.98 15.20
C ALA A 478 21.91 7.50 15.31
N THR A 479 23.01 8.28 15.22
CA THR A 479 22.91 9.75 15.24
C THR A 479 22.33 10.31 13.94
N LYS A 480 22.39 9.54 12.85
CA LYS A 480 21.89 9.92 11.52
C LYS A 480 20.50 9.38 11.25
N ILE A 481 20.24 8.14 11.67
CA ILE A 481 18.96 7.47 11.45
C ILE A 481 17.92 7.91 12.49
N GLY A 482 18.34 8.07 13.76
CA GLY A 482 17.43 8.39 14.85
C GLY A 482 16.66 7.18 15.38
N GLU A 483 15.55 7.44 16.05
CA GLU A 483 14.67 6.42 16.60
C GLU A 483 13.67 5.93 15.54
N LEU A 484 13.59 4.62 15.38
CA LEU A 484 12.63 3.94 14.49
C LEU A 484 11.65 3.16 15.37
N MET A 485 10.44 3.67 15.49
CA MET A 485 9.40 3.03 16.32
C MET A 485 8.86 1.77 15.63
N ASP A 486 8.80 0.69 16.40
CA ASP A 486 8.14 -0.53 15.98
C ASP A 486 6.62 -0.34 16.10
N PRO A 487 5.85 -0.40 14.99
CA PRO A 487 4.41 -0.18 15.03
C PRO A 487 3.67 -1.28 15.80
N ASN A 488 4.31 -2.44 16.00
CA ASN A 488 3.76 -3.56 16.77
C ASN A 488 4.09 -3.46 18.28
N TYR A 489 4.88 -2.47 18.66
CA TYR A 489 5.23 -2.24 20.06
C TYR A 489 4.26 -1.23 20.69
N TYR A 490 3.16 -1.71 21.22
CA TYR A 490 2.23 -0.91 22.03
C TYR A 490 2.25 -1.41 23.48
N ASP A 491 2.70 -0.56 24.40
CA ASP A 491 2.75 -0.85 25.85
C ASP A 491 1.35 -0.95 26.50
N ASP A 492 0.27 -0.63 25.77
CA ASP A 492 -1.08 -0.46 26.38
C ASP A 492 -2.22 -1.07 25.52
N MET A 493 -2.02 -2.32 25.04
CA MET A 493 -3.06 -3.04 24.27
C MET A 493 -4.27 -3.45 25.12
N ASP A 494 -4.17 -3.43 26.45
CA ASP A 494 -5.23 -3.88 27.36
C ASP A 494 -6.09 -2.74 27.93
N SER A 495 -5.79 -1.48 27.59
CA SER A 495 -6.60 -0.35 28.05
C SER A 495 -7.93 -0.27 27.30
N THR A 496 -8.98 0.12 28.03
CA THR A 496 -10.31 0.28 27.46
C THR A 496 -10.82 1.71 27.64
N VAL A 497 -11.67 2.14 26.73
CA VAL A 497 -12.37 3.42 26.75
C VAL A 497 -13.86 3.23 26.75
N LYS A 498 -14.56 3.96 27.65
CA LYS A 498 -16.02 3.95 27.70
C LYS A 498 -16.61 4.69 26.50
N ARG A 499 -17.44 4.00 25.74
CA ARG A 499 -18.29 4.57 24.68
C ARG A 499 -19.74 4.58 25.16
N GLN A 500 -20.51 5.62 24.83
CA GLN A 500 -21.89 5.74 25.31
C GLN A 500 -22.76 6.64 24.43
N SER A 501 -24.08 6.37 24.45
CA SER A 501 -25.11 7.27 23.95
C SER A 501 -26.06 7.67 25.07
N LYS A 502 -26.18 8.96 25.32
CA LYS A 502 -27.17 9.48 26.30
C LYS A 502 -28.60 9.40 25.75
N LYS A 503 -28.77 9.58 24.44
CA LYS A 503 -30.08 9.50 23.77
C LYS A 503 -30.65 8.10 23.86
N TYR A 504 -29.85 7.13 23.47
CA TYR A 504 -30.25 5.73 23.42
C TYR A 504 -29.83 4.92 24.65
N LYS A 505 -29.42 5.58 25.72
CA LYS A 505 -29.20 5.01 27.07
C LYS A 505 -28.33 3.74 27.10
N TRP A 506 -27.27 3.70 26.30
CA TRP A 506 -26.33 2.59 26.34
C TRP A 506 -24.90 3.04 26.63
N SER A 507 -24.10 2.13 27.19
CA SER A 507 -22.64 2.30 27.27
C SER A 507 -21.92 0.96 27.17
N VAL A 508 -20.66 1.00 26.70
CA VAL A 508 -19.77 -0.16 26.52
C VAL A 508 -18.33 0.27 26.75
N ASN A 509 -17.48 -0.61 27.27
CA ASN A 509 -16.03 -0.45 27.30
C ASN A 509 -15.43 -1.19 26.09
N LEU A 510 -14.75 -0.45 25.21
CA LEU A 510 -14.04 -1.01 24.06
C LEU A 510 -12.54 -0.79 24.24
N PRO A 511 -11.68 -1.68 23.69
CA PRO A 511 -10.24 -1.43 23.67
C PRO A 511 -9.91 -0.09 23.01
N THR A 512 -8.89 0.62 23.51
CA THR A 512 -8.47 1.92 22.97
C THR A 512 -8.02 1.85 21.53
N SER A 513 -7.53 0.69 21.10
CA SER A 513 -7.15 0.39 19.70
C SER A 513 -8.32 0.28 18.73
N TRP A 514 -9.58 0.21 19.22
CA TRP A 514 -10.75 0.13 18.35
C TRP A 514 -11.20 1.53 17.95
N VAL A 515 -11.14 1.81 16.66
CA VAL A 515 -11.50 3.10 16.07
C VAL A 515 -12.93 3.11 15.53
N ALA A 516 -13.56 4.28 15.61
CA ALA A 516 -14.89 4.47 15.05
C ALA A 516 -14.82 4.58 13.52
N ASP A 517 -15.66 3.84 12.79
CA ASP A 517 -15.83 4.04 11.35
C ASP A 517 -16.80 5.22 11.13
N ALA A 518 -16.26 6.34 10.63
CA ALA A 518 -17.06 7.55 10.39
C ALA A 518 -18.18 7.34 9.36
N ARG A 519 -18.07 6.36 8.48
CA ARG A 519 -19.09 6.04 7.45
C ARG A 519 -20.24 5.21 8.00
N GLY A 520 -19.95 4.38 9.02
CA GLY A 520 -20.93 3.49 9.66
C GLY A 520 -21.62 4.12 10.88
N ASN A 521 -21.16 5.27 11.37
CA ASN A 521 -21.66 5.90 12.58
C ASN A 521 -22.71 6.98 12.28
N ASN A 522 -23.86 6.83 12.87
CA ASN A 522 -24.94 7.83 12.88
C ASN A 522 -25.63 7.84 14.26
N GLU A 523 -26.76 8.51 14.40
CA GLU A 523 -27.43 8.60 15.72
C GLU A 523 -27.89 7.26 16.29
N ASP A 524 -28.40 6.36 15.44
CA ASP A 524 -29.00 5.07 15.82
C ASP A 524 -28.09 3.86 15.53
N GLN A 525 -26.88 4.10 15.02
CA GLN A 525 -25.91 3.05 14.72
C GLN A 525 -24.50 3.50 15.03
N VAL A 526 -23.71 2.63 15.63
CA VAL A 526 -22.27 2.82 15.82
C VAL A 526 -21.51 1.58 15.38
N LEU A 527 -20.33 1.81 14.78
CA LEU A 527 -19.39 0.78 14.37
C LEU A 527 -18.00 1.15 14.86
N TYR A 528 -17.35 0.22 15.54
CA TYR A 528 -15.94 0.31 15.96
C TYR A 528 -15.21 -0.93 15.47
N SER A 529 -13.97 -0.76 15.04
CA SER A 529 -13.15 -1.87 14.53
C SER A 529 -11.68 -1.74 14.88
N SER A 530 -11.01 -2.88 14.93
CA SER A 530 -9.56 -3.01 14.92
C SER A 530 -9.20 -4.12 13.93
N GLY A 531 -8.66 -3.75 12.77
CA GLY A 531 -8.53 -4.66 11.65
C GLY A 531 -9.91 -5.24 11.25
N LEU A 532 -10.02 -6.56 11.24
CA LEU A 532 -11.26 -7.27 10.91
C LEU A 532 -12.13 -7.63 12.14
N LYS A 533 -11.72 -7.24 13.34
CA LYS A 533 -12.53 -7.35 14.57
C LYS A 533 -13.51 -6.18 14.60
N VAL A 534 -14.80 -6.46 14.80
CA VAL A 534 -15.86 -5.46 14.66
C VAL A 534 -16.83 -5.53 15.83
N PHE A 535 -17.18 -4.35 16.34
CA PHE A 535 -18.33 -4.12 17.21
C PHE A 535 -19.31 -3.22 16.49
N THR A 536 -20.57 -3.65 16.42
CA THR A 536 -21.66 -2.81 15.92
C THR A 536 -22.79 -2.80 16.93
N LEU A 537 -23.40 -1.65 17.11
CA LEU A 537 -24.65 -1.51 17.84
C LEU A 537 -25.63 -0.71 16.99
N VAL A 538 -26.81 -1.27 16.77
CA VAL A 538 -27.94 -0.62 16.11
C VAL A 538 -29.08 -0.50 17.10
N VAL A 539 -29.74 0.67 17.14
CA VAL A 539 -30.91 0.92 17.99
C VAL A 539 -32.10 1.23 17.09
N LYS A 540 -33.23 0.64 17.41
CA LYS A 540 -34.49 0.88 16.67
C LYS A 540 -35.62 1.20 17.65
N GLU A 541 -36.50 2.09 17.21
CA GLU A 541 -37.73 2.48 17.95
C GLU A 541 -38.96 1.84 17.28
N GLY A 542 -39.94 1.44 18.09
CA GLY A 542 -41.25 0.97 17.60
C GLY A 542 -41.22 -0.36 16.86
N ILE A 543 -40.22 -1.19 17.08
CA ILE A 543 -40.16 -2.56 16.55
C ILE A 543 -40.33 -3.54 17.72
N ALA A 544 -41.34 -4.42 17.62
CA ALA A 544 -41.51 -5.49 18.59
C ALA A 544 -40.39 -6.53 18.46
N ILE A 545 -39.82 -6.97 19.57
CA ILE A 545 -38.69 -7.91 19.56
C ILE A 545 -39.09 -9.25 18.94
N GLU A 546 -40.34 -9.71 19.15
CA GLU A 546 -40.84 -10.97 18.61
C GLU A 546 -40.89 -10.96 17.08
N ASP A 547 -41.31 -9.83 16.48
CA ASP A 547 -41.32 -9.65 15.03
C ASP A 547 -39.91 -9.67 14.47
N PHE A 548 -38.96 -8.98 15.13
CA PHE A 548 -37.55 -8.96 14.73
C PHE A 548 -36.91 -10.34 14.81
N ILE A 549 -37.17 -11.08 15.90
CA ILE A 549 -36.63 -12.42 16.12
C ILE A 549 -37.17 -13.40 15.08
N SER A 550 -38.49 -13.35 14.76
CA SER A 550 -39.09 -14.19 13.74
C SER A 550 -38.43 -13.99 12.37
N ILE A 551 -38.21 -12.73 11.99
CA ILE A 551 -37.54 -12.40 10.72
C ILE A 551 -36.08 -12.85 10.73
N SER A 552 -35.39 -12.68 11.86
CA SER A 552 -33.99 -13.13 12.02
C SER A 552 -33.88 -14.66 11.86
N ASP A 553 -34.78 -15.42 12.48
CA ASP A 553 -34.79 -16.88 12.37
C ASP A 553 -35.06 -17.34 10.92
N GLU A 554 -35.99 -16.66 10.18
CA GLU A 554 -36.23 -16.93 8.76
C GLU A 554 -35.00 -16.65 7.89
N ASP A 555 -34.32 -15.51 8.11
CA ASP A 555 -33.12 -15.11 7.35
C ASP A 555 -31.93 -16.04 7.65
N ILE A 556 -31.74 -16.46 8.90
CA ILE A 556 -30.75 -17.46 9.28
C ILE A 556 -31.00 -18.76 8.54
N ALA A 557 -32.25 -19.27 8.56
CA ALA A 557 -32.60 -20.52 7.87
C ALA A 557 -32.37 -20.43 6.35
N LYS A 558 -32.60 -19.26 5.75
CA LYS A 558 -32.36 -18.99 4.35
C LYS A 558 -30.84 -18.98 4.05
N ASN A 559 -30.03 -18.29 4.85
CA ASN A 559 -28.58 -18.16 4.63
C ASN A 559 -27.85 -19.50 4.87
N LEU A 560 -28.32 -20.35 5.78
CA LEU A 560 -27.84 -21.72 5.93
C LEU A 560 -28.06 -22.54 4.65
N LYS A 561 -29.24 -22.40 4.00
CA LYS A 561 -29.52 -23.06 2.72
C LYS A 561 -28.68 -22.53 1.56
N LEU A 562 -28.36 -21.25 1.57
CA LEU A 562 -27.52 -20.61 0.55
C LEU A 562 -26.02 -20.88 0.75
N GLY A 563 -25.62 -21.39 1.92
CA GLY A 563 -24.23 -21.67 2.25
C GLY A 563 -23.40 -20.41 2.58
N THR A 564 -24.04 -19.25 2.73
CA THR A 564 -23.40 -18.01 3.22
C THR A 564 -23.25 -18.02 4.74
N LEU A 565 -24.01 -18.87 5.42
CA LEU A 565 -23.90 -19.20 6.83
C LEU A 565 -23.61 -20.69 6.95
N LYS A 566 -22.59 -21.09 7.74
CA LYS A 566 -22.26 -22.50 7.96
C LYS A 566 -23.04 -23.10 9.11
N GLU A 567 -23.15 -22.36 10.19
CA GLU A 567 -23.85 -22.78 11.41
C GLU A 567 -24.42 -21.57 12.11
N SER A 568 -25.48 -21.77 12.87
CA SER A 568 -26.03 -20.78 13.78
C SER A 568 -26.65 -21.47 14.98
N LYS A 569 -26.40 -20.94 16.16
CA LYS A 569 -26.96 -21.39 17.42
C LYS A 569 -27.67 -20.21 18.08
N LYS A 570 -28.93 -20.44 18.49
CA LYS A 570 -29.72 -19.45 19.24
C LYS A 570 -29.79 -19.84 20.70
N GLU A 571 -29.59 -18.89 21.57
CA GLU A 571 -29.76 -19.01 23.01
C GLU A 571 -30.61 -17.86 23.55
N VAL A 572 -31.34 -18.08 24.62
CA VAL A 572 -32.09 -17.05 25.34
C VAL A 572 -31.50 -16.92 26.71
N LEU A 573 -30.99 -15.72 27.00
CA LEU A 573 -30.30 -15.37 28.23
C LEU A 573 -31.15 -14.41 29.06
N ASN A 574 -31.15 -14.56 30.38
CA ASN A 574 -31.73 -13.58 31.29
C ASN A 574 -30.61 -12.70 31.86
N GLU A 575 -30.26 -11.69 31.09
CA GLU A 575 -29.15 -10.78 31.41
C GLU A 575 -29.56 -9.32 31.20
N LYS A 576 -28.77 -8.38 31.71
CA LYS A 576 -29.06 -6.94 31.53
C LYS A 576 -30.45 -6.51 31.99
N GLU A 577 -31.02 -7.27 32.96
CA GLU A 577 -32.40 -7.08 33.51
C GLU A 577 -33.51 -7.27 32.47
N THR A 578 -33.26 -8.04 31.41
CA THR A 578 -34.23 -8.36 30.37
C THR A 578 -33.89 -9.70 29.70
N GLU A 579 -34.76 -10.17 28.84
CA GLU A 579 -34.48 -11.31 27.97
C GLU A 579 -33.60 -10.88 26.80
N VAL A 580 -32.52 -11.63 26.57
CA VAL A 580 -31.56 -11.38 25.51
C VAL A 580 -31.50 -12.59 24.59
N TYR A 581 -31.74 -12.38 23.31
CA TYR A 581 -31.60 -13.41 22.28
C TYR A 581 -30.18 -13.35 21.74
N LYS A 582 -29.36 -14.36 22.05
CA LYS A 582 -28.00 -14.51 21.53
C LYS A 582 -27.99 -15.47 20.36
N TYR A 583 -27.44 -15.02 19.22
CA TYR A 583 -27.14 -15.87 18.07
C TYR A 583 -25.63 -15.95 17.91
N VAL A 584 -25.12 -17.17 17.84
CA VAL A 584 -23.72 -17.43 17.53
C VAL A 584 -23.66 -18.11 16.18
N SER A 585 -22.93 -17.54 15.22
CA SER A 585 -22.90 -18.03 13.86
C SER A 585 -21.49 -18.01 13.26
N THR A 586 -21.25 -18.87 12.26
CA THR A 586 -20.09 -18.79 11.37
C THR A 586 -20.55 -18.37 9.98
N GLU A 587 -20.16 -17.17 9.60
CA GLU A 587 -20.52 -16.55 8.31
C GLU A 587 -19.39 -16.64 7.30
N ILE A 588 -19.70 -16.79 6.01
CA ILE A 588 -18.71 -16.80 4.93
C ILE A 588 -18.82 -15.52 4.13
N ILE A 589 -17.78 -14.70 4.17
CA ILE A 589 -17.71 -13.42 3.51
C ILE A 589 -16.45 -13.37 2.67
N ARG A 590 -16.60 -13.21 1.34
CA ARG A 590 -15.47 -13.21 0.39
C ARG A 590 -14.51 -14.40 0.57
N LYS A 591 -15.05 -15.60 0.83
CA LYS A 591 -14.33 -16.84 1.09
C LYS A 591 -13.70 -16.95 2.50
N GLU A 592 -13.72 -15.90 3.31
CA GLU A 592 -13.27 -15.95 4.70
C GLU A 592 -14.42 -16.31 5.65
N LYS A 593 -14.08 -16.99 6.72
CA LYS A 593 -15.03 -17.33 7.76
C LYS A 593 -14.92 -16.35 8.92
N PHE A 594 -16.08 -15.90 9.39
CA PHE A 594 -16.21 -15.03 10.54
C PHE A 594 -17.02 -15.70 11.63
N TYR A 595 -16.50 -15.65 12.85
CA TYR A 595 -17.28 -15.93 14.04
C TYR A 595 -18.07 -14.67 14.41
N VAL A 596 -19.38 -14.79 14.57
CA VAL A 596 -20.27 -13.66 14.81
C VAL A 596 -21.18 -13.98 15.99
N GLU A 597 -21.25 -13.06 16.94
CA GLU A 597 -22.22 -13.04 18.01
C GLU A 597 -23.17 -11.86 17.83
N ASN A 598 -24.46 -12.16 17.71
CA ASN A 598 -25.51 -11.14 17.68
C ASN A 598 -26.33 -11.24 18.97
N TYR A 599 -26.48 -10.13 19.66
CA TYR A 599 -27.32 -10.01 20.84
C TYR A 599 -28.48 -9.06 20.55
N VAL A 600 -29.70 -9.53 20.73
CA VAL A 600 -30.92 -8.77 20.49
C VAL A 600 -31.69 -8.67 21.79
N LEU A 601 -32.03 -7.46 22.21
CA LEU A 601 -32.83 -7.23 23.41
C LEU A 601 -33.70 -5.98 23.25
N SER A 602 -34.82 -5.97 23.99
CA SER A 602 -35.70 -4.81 24.11
C SER A 602 -35.64 -4.25 25.52
N LYS A 603 -35.40 -2.93 25.64
CA LYS A 603 -35.44 -2.22 26.91
C LYS A 603 -35.83 -0.75 26.70
N ASN A 604 -36.71 -0.20 27.52
CA ASN A 604 -37.13 1.20 27.48
C ASN A 604 -37.60 1.67 26.09
N ASP A 605 -38.49 0.89 25.44
CA ASP A 605 -39.05 1.12 24.10
C ASP A 605 -38.02 1.10 22.94
N TYR A 606 -36.78 0.72 23.21
CA TYR A 606 -35.73 0.52 22.20
C TYR A 606 -35.45 -0.95 21.99
N LEU A 607 -35.30 -1.33 20.73
CA LEU A 607 -34.68 -2.58 20.32
C LEU A 607 -33.21 -2.35 20.06
N TYR A 608 -32.34 -3.06 20.77
CA TYR A 608 -30.90 -3.02 20.61
C TYR A 608 -30.42 -4.28 19.91
N ILE A 609 -29.57 -4.10 18.90
CA ILE A 609 -28.93 -5.19 18.15
C ILE A 609 -27.43 -4.95 18.27
N VAL A 610 -26.75 -5.79 19.02
CA VAL A 610 -25.29 -5.74 19.21
C VAL A 610 -24.67 -6.86 18.42
N THR A 611 -23.73 -6.55 17.53
CA THR A 611 -22.95 -7.53 16.77
C THR A 611 -21.49 -7.45 17.15
N LEU A 612 -20.92 -8.57 17.53
CA LEU A 612 -19.48 -8.79 17.72
C LEU A 612 -19.02 -9.77 16.65
N SER A 613 -18.05 -9.38 15.85
CA SER A 613 -17.55 -10.20 14.74
C SER A 613 -16.04 -10.22 14.71
N ILE A 614 -15.48 -11.39 14.44
CA ILE A 614 -14.06 -11.63 14.34
C ILE A 614 -13.78 -12.71 13.28
N PRO A 615 -12.73 -12.61 12.44
CA PRO A 615 -12.33 -13.72 11.58
C PRO A 615 -12.12 -15.01 12.39
N GLU A 616 -12.59 -16.14 11.88
CA GLU A 616 -12.41 -17.45 12.55
C GLU A 616 -10.91 -17.73 12.81
N ALA A 617 -10.06 -17.26 11.90
CA ALA A 617 -8.61 -17.35 12.04
C ALA A 617 -8.05 -16.59 13.27
N ASN A 618 -8.76 -15.56 13.74
CA ASN A 618 -8.38 -14.79 14.93
C ASN A 618 -9.15 -15.21 16.20
N LEU A 619 -9.92 -16.29 16.16
CA LEU A 619 -10.72 -16.76 17.28
C LEU A 619 -9.87 -17.53 18.30
N SER A 620 -8.85 -16.88 18.86
CA SER A 620 -8.06 -17.37 19.98
C SER A 620 -8.86 -17.36 21.29
N GLU A 621 -8.36 -18.00 22.33
CA GLU A 621 -8.99 -17.94 23.66
C GLU A 621 -9.01 -16.51 24.19
N LYS A 622 -7.92 -15.74 24.03
CA LYS A 622 -7.87 -14.33 24.43
C LYS A 622 -8.95 -13.49 23.73
N ASN A 623 -9.10 -13.69 22.42
CA ASN A 623 -10.09 -12.95 21.65
C ASN A 623 -11.55 -13.37 21.98
N LYS A 624 -11.79 -14.63 22.35
CA LYS A 624 -13.09 -15.06 22.91
C LYS A 624 -13.40 -14.34 24.22
N TYR A 625 -12.42 -14.26 25.14
CA TYR A 625 -12.57 -13.49 26.38
C TYR A 625 -12.80 -12.00 26.10
N LEU A 626 -12.12 -11.43 25.11
CA LEU A 626 -12.33 -10.04 24.70
C LEU A 626 -13.77 -9.77 24.26
N LEU A 627 -14.36 -10.65 23.42
CA LEU A 627 -15.76 -10.50 22.99
C LEU A 627 -16.73 -10.59 24.19
N ASP A 628 -16.47 -11.54 25.09
CA ASP A 628 -17.25 -11.74 26.31
C ASP A 628 -17.16 -10.54 27.26
N ASP A 629 -15.97 -9.97 27.45
CA ASP A 629 -15.74 -8.78 28.28
C ASP A 629 -16.40 -7.54 27.69
N ILE A 630 -16.36 -7.37 26.37
CA ILE A 630 -17.10 -6.30 25.68
C ILE A 630 -18.60 -6.45 25.97
N TRP A 631 -19.17 -7.63 25.78
CA TRP A 631 -20.59 -7.88 26.06
C TRP A 631 -20.91 -7.64 27.54
N LYS A 632 -20.12 -8.17 28.47
CA LYS A 632 -20.30 -7.96 29.92
C LYS A 632 -20.29 -6.49 30.32
N SER A 633 -19.46 -5.69 29.67
CA SER A 633 -19.34 -4.26 29.92
C SER A 633 -20.55 -3.44 29.44
N MET A 634 -21.36 -4.01 28.50
CA MET A 634 -22.55 -3.35 27.98
C MET A 634 -23.56 -3.04 29.10
N LYS A 635 -24.09 -1.82 29.08
CA LYS A 635 -25.16 -1.37 29.95
C LYS A 635 -26.25 -0.70 29.11
N PHE A 636 -27.50 -0.95 29.47
CA PHE A 636 -28.68 -0.36 28.88
C PHE A 636 -29.49 0.27 30.03
N GLU A 637 -29.46 1.61 30.16
CA GLU A 637 -30.03 2.39 31.26
C GLU A 637 -31.50 2.80 30.98
#